data_b1f865f71f988b2d5959afdcc21a0c4d
#
_entry.id   b1f865f71f988b2d5959afdcc21a0c4d
#
_cell.length_a   1.000
_cell.length_b   1.000
_cell.length_c   1.000
_cell.angle_alpha   90.00
_cell.angle_beta   90.00
_cell.angle_gamma   90.00
#
_symmetry.space_group_name_H-M   'P 1'
#
loop_
_entity.id
_entity.type
_entity.pdbx_description
1 polymer ?
#
loop_
_entity_poly.entity_id
_entity_poly.type
_entity_poly.pdbx_seq_one_letter_code
_entity_poly.pdbx_strand_id
1 'polypeptide(L)'
;ARTVEAAALAGVDSVEHGAYLDTDALRAMRENGTVWVPTLSTIGNLRGMGRFDEAAVAAILESAMENVAAFAAMGGLIAPGTDAGAWAVPHGSLSEYALLKQALGENAENVLSRGVAEIQRKF
;
A
#
# COMPACT_ATOMS: atom_id res chain seq x y z
N ALA A 1 5.47 2.91 -11.91
CA ALA A 1 6.59 2.10 -11.44
C ALA A 1 7.92 2.84 -11.51
N ARG A 2 8.39 3.30 -12.65
CA ARG A 2 9.72 3.97 -12.81
C ARG A 2 9.95 5.15 -11.88
N THR A 3 8.94 5.98 -11.61
CA THR A 3 9.06 7.12 -10.69
C THR A 3 9.31 6.65 -9.25
N VAL A 4 8.61 5.58 -8.83
CA VAL A 4 8.77 5.00 -7.49
C VAL A 4 10.13 4.33 -7.34
N GLU A 5 10.56 3.59 -8.37
CA GLU A 5 11.89 3.00 -8.41
C GLU A 5 12.98 4.08 -8.24
N ALA A 6 12.92 5.15 -9.03
CA ALA A 6 13.86 6.26 -8.95
C ALA A 6 13.84 6.96 -7.58
N ALA A 7 12.66 7.16 -6.99
CA ALA A 7 12.50 7.73 -5.66
C ALA A 7 13.13 6.83 -4.58
N ALA A 8 12.88 5.53 -4.64
CA ALA A 8 13.47 4.57 -3.71
C ALA A 8 15.00 4.55 -3.81
N LEU A 9 15.54 4.53 -5.04
CA LEU A 9 16.99 4.62 -5.27
C LEU A 9 17.60 5.94 -4.79
N ALA A 10 16.82 7.03 -4.79
CA ALA A 10 17.23 8.31 -4.22
C ALA A 10 17.15 8.35 -2.67
N GLY A 11 16.63 7.30 -2.04
CA GLY A 11 16.60 7.14 -0.59
C GLY A 11 15.43 7.83 0.11
N VAL A 12 14.25 7.90 -0.52
CA VAL A 12 13.05 8.40 0.16
C VAL A 12 12.64 7.49 1.31
N ASP A 13 12.14 8.08 2.38
CA ASP A 13 11.75 7.35 3.59
C ASP A 13 10.45 6.55 3.40
N SER A 14 9.49 7.10 2.69
CA SER A 14 8.23 6.44 2.40
C SER A 14 7.75 6.67 0.96
N VAL A 15 6.86 5.80 0.52
CA VAL A 15 6.08 5.95 -0.71
C VAL A 15 4.62 5.68 -0.36
N GLU A 16 3.77 6.62 -0.70
CA GLU A 16 2.31 6.50 -0.56
C GLU A 16 1.69 6.05 -1.89
N HIS A 17 0.52 5.41 -1.81
CA HIS A 17 -0.24 4.92 -2.98
C HIS A 17 0.50 3.82 -3.77
N GLY A 18 0.61 3.93 -5.07
CA GLY A 18 1.40 3.00 -5.89
C GLY A 18 0.65 1.77 -6.38
N ALA A 19 -0.59 1.93 -6.85
CA ALA A 19 -1.41 0.81 -7.32
C ALA A 19 -0.80 0.00 -8.49
N TYR A 20 0.14 0.58 -9.22
CA TYR A 20 0.75 -0.02 -10.41
C TYR A 20 2.27 -0.22 -10.27
N LEU A 21 2.71 -0.70 -9.10
CA LEU A 21 4.12 -1.03 -8.91
C LEU A 21 4.48 -2.32 -9.65
N ASP A 22 5.70 -2.37 -10.16
CA ASP A 22 6.30 -3.57 -10.72
C ASP A 22 7.37 -4.14 -9.77
N THR A 23 7.88 -5.31 -10.11
CA THR A 23 8.86 -6.02 -9.30
C THR A 23 10.13 -5.21 -9.07
N ASP A 24 10.56 -4.39 -10.03
CA ASP A 24 11.79 -3.61 -9.92
C ASP A 24 11.61 -2.46 -8.92
N ALA A 25 10.45 -1.78 -8.95
CA ALA A 25 10.11 -0.77 -7.95
C ALA A 25 10.01 -1.37 -6.54
N LEU A 26 9.35 -2.52 -6.39
CA LEU A 26 9.26 -3.23 -5.10
C LEU A 26 10.64 -3.63 -4.58
N ARG A 27 11.51 -4.13 -5.44
CA ARG A 27 12.88 -4.49 -5.07
C ARG A 27 13.68 -3.26 -4.63
N ALA A 28 13.64 -2.17 -5.39
CA ALA A 28 14.32 -0.93 -5.03
C ALA A 28 13.85 -0.39 -3.68
N MET A 29 12.54 -0.38 -3.41
CA MET A 29 11.99 0.03 -2.11
C MET A 29 12.49 -0.86 -0.98
N ARG A 30 12.49 -2.17 -1.17
CA ARG A 30 12.96 -3.14 -0.16
C ARG A 30 14.44 -2.96 0.13
N GLU A 31 15.29 -2.81 -0.88
CA GLU A 31 16.75 -2.66 -0.74
C GLU A 31 17.15 -1.35 -0.05
N ASN A 32 16.38 -0.29 -0.25
CA ASN A 32 16.63 1.03 0.34
C ASN A 32 15.86 1.28 1.65
N GLY A 33 15.13 0.29 2.16
CA GLY A 33 14.38 0.42 3.41
C GLY A 33 13.24 1.44 3.35
N THR A 34 12.72 1.69 2.15
CA THR A 34 11.57 2.58 1.93
C THR A 34 10.30 1.91 2.46
N VAL A 35 9.54 2.61 3.31
CA VAL A 35 8.25 2.12 3.80
C VAL A 35 7.16 2.38 2.77
N TRP A 36 6.37 1.37 2.45
CA TRP A 36 5.20 1.53 1.59
C TRP A 36 3.92 1.73 2.39
N VAL A 37 3.18 2.79 2.07
CA VAL A 37 1.85 3.10 2.60
C VAL A 37 0.84 2.99 1.45
N PRO A 38 0.28 1.80 1.18
CA PRO A 38 -0.41 1.52 -0.09
C PRO A 38 -1.76 2.22 -0.26
N THR A 39 -2.40 2.63 0.83
CA THR A 39 -3.70 3.33 0.80
C THR A 39 -4.76 2.63 -0.06
N LEU A 40 -4.88 1.31 0.11
CA LEU A 40 -5.79 0.44 -0.67
C LEU A 40 -7.25 0.91 -0.60
N SER A 41 -7.63 1.53 0.52
CA SER A 41 -8.98 2.04 0.73
C SER A 41 -9.38 3.13 -0.27
N THR A 42 -8.44 3.89 -0.81
CA THR A 42 -8.74 4.91 -1.84
C THR A 42 -9.31 4.28 -3.10
N ILE A 43 -8.89 3.05 -3.43
CA ILE A 43 -9.41 2.28 -4.56
C ILE A 43 -10.57 1.38 -4.11
N GLY A 44 -10.40 0.69 -2.99
CA GLY A 44 -11.39 -0.25 -2.47
C GLY A 44 -12.77 0.37 -2.23
N ASN A 45 -12.80 1.60 -1.74
CA ASN A 45 -14.04 2.33 -1.47
C ASN A 45 -14.73 2.87 -2.73
N LEU A 46 -14.07 2.83 -3.90
CA LEU A 46 -14.73 3.16 -5.17
C LEU A 46 -15.66 2.06 -5.68
N ARG A 47 -15.50 0.84 -5.17
CA ARG A 47 -16.36 -0.29 -5.54
C ARG A 47 -17.81 -0.05 -5.10
N GLY A 48 -18.73 -0.36 -5.99
CA GLY A 48 -20.17 -0.22 -5.70
C GLY A 48 -20.70 1.21 -5.76
N MET A 49 -19.87 2.20 -6.08
CA MET A 49 -20.30 3.60 -6.17
C MET A 49 -21.03 3.94 -7.49
N GLY A 50 -20.96 3.06 -8.49
CA GLY A 50 -21.62 3.26 -9.81
C GLY A 50 -21.04 4.43 -10.61
N ARG A 51 -19.89 4.95 -10.22
CA ARG A 51 -19.27 6.15 -10.79
C ARG A 51 -18.09 5.82 -11.71
N PHE A 52 -17.52 4.65 -11.54
CA PHE A 52 -16.36 4.16 -12.29
C PHE A 52 -16.68 2.77 -12.86
N ASP A 53 -15.89 2.32 -13.82
CA ASP A 53 -15.95 0.96 -14.31
C ASP A 53 -15.59 -0.01 -13.17
N GLU A 54 -16.56 -0.79 -12.72
CA GLU A 54 -16.42 -1.70 -11.58
C GLU A 54 -15.37 -2.80 -11.83
N ALA A 55 -15.27 -3.27 -13.06
CA ALA A 55 -14.27 -4.29 -13.43
C ALA A 55 -12.86 -3.70 -13.40
N ALA A 56 -12.68 -2.47 -13.89
CA ALA A 56 -11.41 -1.78 -13.82
C ALA A 56 -10.98 -1.49 -12.37
N VAL A 57 -11.89 -1.00 -11.53
CA VAL A 57 -11.63 -0.76 -10.10
C VAL A 57 -11.24 -2.06 -9.39
N ALA A 58 -11.96 -3.16 -9.65
CA ALA A 58 -11.66 -4.46 -9.07
C ALA A 58 -10.27 -4.96 -9.48
N ALA A 59 -9.92 -4.87 -10.76
CA ALA A 59 -8.62 -5.30 -11.28
C ALA A 59 -7.45 -4.48 -10.70
N ILE A 60 -7.63 -3.16 -10.55
CA ILE A 60 -6.62 -2.30 -9.94
C ILE A 60 -6.40 -2.67 -8.46
N LEU A 61 -7.48 -2.88 -7.71
CA LEU A 61 -7.40 -3.26 -6.31
C LEU A 61 -6.73 -4.62 -6.14
N GLU A 62 -7.11 -5.61 -6.94
CA GLU A 62 -6.52 -6.95 -6.93
C GLU A 62 -5.01 -6.88 -7.19
N SER A 63 -4.58 -6.18 -8.24
CA SER A 63 -3.16 -5.97 -8.55
C SER A 63 -2.41 -5.28 -7.41
N ALA A 64 -3.02 -4.25 -6.79
CA ALA A 64 -2.41 -3.57 -5.66
C ALA A 64 -2.25 -4.49 -4.44
N MET A 65 -3.25 -5.34 -4.15
CA MET A 65 -3.20 -6.30 -3.05
C MET A 65 -2.17 -7.41 -3.30
N GLU A 66 -2.05 -7.89 -4.53
CA GLU A 66 -1.00 -8.84 -4.93
C GLU A 66 0.40 -8.24 -4.74
N ASN A 67 0.60 -6.99 -5.11
CA ASN A 67 1.85 -6.27 -4.89
C ASN A 67 2.17 -6.08 -3.41
N VAL A 68 1.16 -5.81 -2.57
CA VAL A 68 1.31 -5.75 -1.10
C VAL A 68 1.80 -7.09 -0.55
N ALA A 69 1.19 -8.19 -0.97
CA ALA A 69 1.60 -9.54 -0.56
C ALA A 69 3.02 -9.86 -1.04
N ALA A 70 3.35 -9.54 -2.29
CA ALA A 70 4.69 -9.76 -2.86
C ALA A 70 5.76 -8.96 -2.13
N PHE A 71 5.48 -7.68 -1.82
CA PHE A 71 6.41 -6.82 -1.09
C PHE A 71 6.66 -7.32 0.34
N ALA A 72 5.61 -7.75 1.03
CA ALA A 72 5.74 -8.39 2.35
C ALA A 72 6.57 -9.67 2.29
N ALA A 73 6.36 -10.52 1.28
CA ALA A 73 7.12 -11.75 1.07
C ALA A 73 8.61 -11.51 0.83
N MET A 74 8.98 -10.39 0.22
CA MET A 74 10.37 -9.94 0.08
C MET A 74 10.99 -9.42 1.37
N GLY A 75 10.21 -9.27 2.45
CA GLY A 75 10.64 -8.61 3.69
C GLY A 75 10.51 -7.08 3.64
N GLY A 76 9.72 -6.54 2.72
CA GLY A 76 9.43 -5.11 2.61
C GLY A 76 8.69 -4.55 3.83
N LEU A 77 8.78 -3.26 4.03
CA LEU A 77 8.17 -2.53 5.14
C LEU A 77 6.86 -1.90 4.68
N ILE A 78 5.75 -2.28 5.30
CA ILE A 78 4.41 -1.78 4.97
C ILE A 78 3.80 -1.15 6.21
N ALA A 79 3.32 0.08 6.09
CA ALA A 79 2.57 0.74 7.15
C ALA A 79 1.14 1.08 6.67
N PRO A 80 0.13 1.03 7.56
CA PRO A 80 -1.21 1.43 7.21
C PRO A 80 -1.33 2.95 7.08
N GLY A 81 -2.10 3.39 6.08
CA GLY A 81 -2.48 4.79 5.91
C GLY A 81 -3.75 4.87 5.09
N THR A 82 -4.73 5.64 5.57
CA THR A 82 -6.07 5.67 4.99
C THR A 82 -6.24 6.68 3.88
N ASP A 83 -5.41 7.72 3.84
CA ASP A 83 -5.62 8.91 3.00
C ASP A 83 -7.03 9.51 3.22
N ALA A 84 -7.50 9.48 4.48
CA ALA A 84 -8.82 9.96 4.85
C ALA A 84 -8.91 11.49 4.70
N GLY A 85 -10.13 11.97 4.37
CA GLY A 85 -10.42 13.37 4.10
C GLY A 85 -10.79 13.63 2.65
N ALA A 86 -10.40 12.76 1.72
CA ALA A 86 -10.99 12.71 0.39
C ALA A 86 -12.40 12.08 0.47
N TRP A 87 -13.25 12.41 -0.47
CA TRP A 87 -14.65 11.94 -0.50
C TRP A 87 -14.79 10.40 -0.51
N ALA A 88 -13.78 9.67 -0.97
CA ALA A 88 -13.80 8.21 -1.04
C ALA A 88 -13.49 7.52 0.30
N VAL A 89 -12.77 8.17 1.21
CA VAL A 89 -12.33 7.57 2.48
C VAL A 89 -12.75 8.46 3.66
N PRO A 90 -13.85 8.11 4.36
CA PRO A 90 -14.25 8.84 5.57
C PRO A 90 -13.21 8.74 6.68
N HIS A 91 -13.08 9.80 7.49
CA HIS A 91 -12.31 9.76 8.72
C HIS A 91 -12.80 8.65 9.66
N GLY A 92 -11.88 7.93 10.29
CA GLY A 92 -12.20 6.82 11.18
C GLY A 92 -12.55 5.52 10.45
N SER A 93 -12.40 5.45 9.12
CA SER A 93 -12.61 4.22 8.35
C SER A 93 -11.59 3.15 8.74
N LEU A 94 -12.08 1.91 8.88
CA LEU A 94 -11.25 0.72 9.10
C LEU A 94 -11.00 -0.07 7.80
N SER A 95 -11.46 0.43 6.66
CA SER A 95 -11.39 -0.28 5.38
C SER A 95 -9.94 -0.57 4.95
N GLU A 96 -9.01 0.34 5.19
CA GLU A 96 -7.60 0.11 4.88
C GLU A 96 -7.04 -1.09 5.63
N TYR A 97 -7.27 -1.15 6.94
CA TYR A 97 -6.81 -2.26 7.75
C TYR A 97 -7.44 -3.59 7.32
N ALA A 98 -8.72 -3.59 6.98
CA ALA A 98 -9.40 -4.79 6.48
C ALA A 98 -8.80 -5.29 5.16
N LEU A 99 -8.51 -4.39 4.21
CA LEU A 99 -7.88 -4.72 2.94
C LEU A 99 -6.44 -5.22 3.12
N LEU A 100 -5.66 -4.58 3.99
CA LEU A 100 -4.30 -5.03 4.32
C LEU A 100 -4.31 -6.40 4.98
N LYS A 101 -5.24 -6.68 5.89
CA LYS A 101 -5.41 -8.03 6.47
C LYS A 101 -5.77 -9.06 5.41
N GLN A 102 -6.63 -8.71 4.47
CA GLN A 102 -6.98 -9.61 3.37
C GLN A 102 -5.76 -9.91 2.48
N ALA A 103 -4.92 -8.92 2.17
CA ALA A 103 -3.73 -9.10 1.34
C ALA A 103 -2.61 -9.87 2.05
N LEU A 104 -2.42 -9.64 3.36
CA LEU A 104 -1.27 -10.16 4.14
C LEU A 104 -1.60 -11.44 4.93
N GLY A 105 -2.89 -11.75 5.11
CA GLY A 105 -3.32 -12.94 5.85
C GLY A 105 -2.90 -12.91 7.33
N GLU A 106 -2.50 -14.05 7.85
CA GLU A 106 -2.14 -14.21 9.28
C GLU A 106 -0.91 -13.40 9.69
N ASN A 107 -0.05 -13.03 8.75
CA ASN A 107 1.15 -12.24 9.01
C ASN A 107 0.89 -10.72 9.11
N ALA A 108 -0.34 -10.26 8.89
CA ALA A 108 -0.67 -8.83 8.79
C ALA A 108 -0.18 -8.03 10.00
N GLU A 109 -0.46 -8.49 11.22
CA GLU A 109 -0.07 -7.78 12.46
C GLU A 109 1.46 -7.60 12.55
N ASN A 110 2.22 -8.65 12.23
CA ASN A 110 3.68 -8.61 12.27
C ASN A 110 4.24 -7.65 11.21
N VAL A 111 3.75 -7.75 9.98
CA VAL A 111 4.21 -6.91 8.86
C VAL A 111 3.91 -5.44 9.14
N LEU A 112 2.68 -5.13 9.54
CA LEU A 112 2.24 -3.74 9.78
C LEU A 112 2.93 -3.13 11.00
N SER A 113 3.12 -3.88 12.10
CA SER A 113 3.83 -3.36 13.27
C SER A 113 5.29 -3.01 12.98
N ARG A 114 5.96 -3.78 12.12
CA ARG A 114 7.32 -3.46 11.67
C ARG A 114 7.36 -2.17 10.84
N GLY A 115 6.42 -1.98 9.91
CA GLY A 115 6.32 -0.76 9.11
C GLY A 115 6.03 0.47 9.97
N VAL A 116 5.09 0.36 10.90
CA VAL A 116 4.77 1.45 11.84
C VAL A 116 5.99 1.81 12.71
N ALA A 117 6.69 0.82 13.25
CA ALA A 117 7.89 1.06 14.04
C ALA A 117 8.97 1.81 13.23
N GLU A 118 9.12 1.47 11.95
CA GLU A 118 10.07 2.17 11.08
C GLU A 118 9.66 3.61 10.77
N ILE A 119 8.36 3.87 10.52
CA ILE A 119 7.85 5.24 10.36
C ILE A 119 8.14 6.06 11.64
N GLN A 120 7.82 5.53 12.81
CA GLN A 120 8.10 6.20 14.08
C GLN A 120 9.58 6.46 14.34
N ARG A 121 10.46 5.60 13.81
CA ARG A 121 11.90 5.80 13.92
C ARG A 121 12.42 6.91 12.98
N LYS A 122 11.80 7.10 11.82
CA LYS A 122 12.22 8.07 10.79
C LYS A 122 11.70 9.48 11.05
N PHE A 123 10.54 9.59 11.68
CA PHE A 123 9.82 10.85 11.92
C PHE A 123 9.53 11.08 13.41
#